data_16c26d2774b762672167b175a496f0d8
#
_entry.id   16c26d2774b762672167b175a496f0d8
#
_cell.length_a   1.000
_cell.length_b   1.000
_cell.length_c   1.000
_cell.angle_alpha   90.00
_cell.angle_beta   90.00
_cell.angle_gamma   90.00
#
_symmetry.space_group_name_H-M   'P 1'
#
loop_
_entity.id
_entity.type
_entity.pdbx_description
1 polymer ?
#
loop_
_entity_poly.entity_id
_entity_poly.type
_entity_poly.pdbx_seq_one_letter_code
_entity_poly.pdbx_strand_id
1 'polypeptide(L)'
;MQKKLILEICQNHNGSSKLLKEMVHAASETGAKYVKIQDINSKELTKRLRFESGKIKNRKLLVIKRPYMSELNRLKKLDMKREFISNFVDYSIKYGLIPMVTPFTYNSFNRLKNQKVKAIKIASYDCSSVKFLEKFSKLKLPMIVSTGATKKSEILEAAKILKSSLHAFLHCVTIYPTPLNKCNLNKIKFLRSVIKNVGWSDHTLFERDGHIASLASLLCGANIIERHFTILKKDKTKDGPVSINFNEAKQLTSYMKQDKKNLKEVLNHLNKDWRISLGVGSTRLSHLELLNRDYYRGRFAKIMNGKANYNWQKEIL
;
A
#
# COMPACT_ATOMS: atom_id res chain seq x y z
N MET A 1 21.99 0.12 -7.02
CA MET A 1 20.84 1.07 -7.04
C MET A 1 20.60 1.61 -5.64
N GLN A 2 20.29 2.91 -5.51
CA GLN A 2 19.93 3.50 -4.24
C GLN A 2 18.64 2.89 -3.70
N LYS A 3 18.66 2.44 -2.45
CA LYS A 3 17.47 1.93 -1.76
C LYS A 3 16.61 3.10 -1.28
N LYS A 4 15.29 2.99 -1.38
CA LYS A 4 14.34 4.08 -1.08
C LYS A 4 13.27 3.60 -0.10
N LEU A 5 12.99 4.40 0.93
CA LEU A 5 11.89 4.17 1.86
C LEU A 5 10.71 5.08 1.49
N ILE A 6 9.52 4.48 1.44
CA ILE A 6 8.23 5.15 1.35
C ILE A 6 7.56 5.02 2.71
N LEU A 7 7.29 6.12 3.39
CA LEU A 7 6.51 6.14 4.60
C LEU A 7 5.03 6.39 4.27
N GLU A 8 4.21 5.38 4.51
CA GLU A 8 2.77 5.40 4.28
C GLU A 8 2.05 5.91 5.53
N ILE A 9 1.65 7.16 5.52
CA ILE A 9 0.81 7.74 6.59
C ILE A 9 -0.59 7.13 6.56
N CYS A 10 -1.06 6.72 5.36
CA CYS A 10 -2.37 6.10 5.19
C CYS A 10 -3.48 6.97 5.77
N GLN A 11 -4.19 6.44 6.77
CA GLN A 11 -5.26 7.10 7.51
C GLN A 11 -4.85 7.43 8.96
N ASN A 12 -3.58 7.24 9.30
CA ASN A 12 -3.07 7.46 10.67
C ASN A 12 -3.17 8.93 11.12
N HIS A 13 -3.36 9.85 10.19
CA HIS A 13 -3.62 11.26 10.49
C HIS A 13 -5.00 11.52 11.13
N ASN A 14 -5.90 10.51 11.23
CA ASN A 14 -7.22 10.60 11.85
C ASN A 14 -8.06 11.83 11.40
N GLY A 15 -7.91 12.29 10.14
CA GLY A 15 -8.60 13.47 9.59
C GLY A 15 -8.03 14.83 10.05
N SER A 16 -6.98 14.84 10.86
CA SER A 16 -6.37 16.06 11.42
C SER A 16 -5.25 16.60 10.54
N SER A 17 -5.41 17.82 10.01
CA SER A 17 -4.35 18.51 9.25
C SER A 17 -3.12 18.83 10.11
N LYS A 18 -3.31 19.12 11.42
CA LYS A 18 -2.22 19.33 12.35
C LYS A 18 -1.38 18.07 12.50
N LEU A 19 -2.04 16.94 12.79
CA LEU A 19 -1.37 15.66 12.94
C LEU A 19 -0.67 15.21 11.65
N LEU A 20 -1.29 15.45 10.48
CA LEU A 20 -0.66 15.18 9.19
C LEU A 20 0.65 15.97 9.03
N LYS A 21 0.65 17.26 9.35
CA LYS A 21 1.85 18.12 9.27
C LYS A 21 2.96 17.60 10.19
N GLU A 22 2.62 17.22 11.41
CA GLU A 22 3.56 16.64 12.38
C GLU A 22 4.13 15.30 11.88
N MET A 23 3.30 14.44 11.29
CA MET A 23 3.75 13.17 10.69
C MET A 23 4.69 13.40 9.49
N VAL A 24 4.38 14.37 8.62
CA VAL A 24 5.24 14.70 7.47
C VAL A 24 6.59 15.25 7.94
N HIS A 25 6.59 16.13 8.95
CA HIS A 25 7.81 16.63 9.56
C HIS A 25 8.65 15.49 10.16
N ALA A 26 8.05 14.67 11.01
CA ALA A 26 8.74 13.50 11.57
C ALA A 26 9.28 12.56 10.49
N ALA A 27 8.51 12.31 9.42
CA ALA A 27 8.96 11.49 8.30
C ALA A 27 10.21 12.04 7.61
N SER A 28 10.35 13.37 7.49
CA SER A 28 11.50 14.03 6.83
C SER A 28 12.82 13.79 7.56
N GLU A 29 12.77 13.62 8.86
CA GLU A 29 13.95 13.41 9.70
C GLU A 29 14.39 11.96 9.81
N THR A 30 13.63 11.02 9.20
CA THR A 30 13.95 9.57 9.23
C THR A 30 14.96 9.14 8.17
N GLY A 31 15.24 10.00 7.18
CA GLY A 31 15.99 9.64 5.98
C GLY A 31 15.14 8.97 4.89
N ALA A 32 13.83 8.90 5.07
CA ALA A 32 12.90 8.45 4.01
C ALA A 32 12.93 9.40 2.81
N LYS A 33 12.68 8.87 1.61
CA LYS A 33 12.64 9.67 0.38
C LYS A 33 11.23 10.08 0.01
N TYR A 34 10.25 9.24 0.30
CA TYR A 34 8.85 9.46 -0.06
C TYR A 34 7.96 9.44 1.18
N VAL A 35 6.93 10.25 1.15
CA VAL A 35 5.82 10.18 2.09
C VAL A 35 4.51 10.03 1.31
N LYS A 36 3.57 9.25 1.84
CA LYS A 36 2.37 8.87 1.10
C LYS A 36 1.11 8.97 1.96
N ILE A 37 0.01 9.41 1.33
CA ILE A 37 -1.34 9.38 1.88
C ILE A 37 -2.30 8.67 0.92
N GLN A 38 -3.51 8.42 1.40
CA GLN A 38 -4.60 7.82 0.62
C GLN A 38 -5.69 8.85 0.35
N ASP A 39 -6.11 9.00 -0.91
CA ASP A 39 -7.22 9.84 -1.30
C ASP A 39 -8.54 9.05 -1.24
N ILE A 40 -9.13 9.01 -0.05
CA ILE A 40 -10.35 8.29 0.26
C ILE A 40 -11.49 9.30 0.50
N ASN A 41 -12.67 9.02 -0.05
CA ASN A 41 -13.90 9.77 0.21
C ASN A 41 -15.01 8.79 0.61
N SER A 42 -15.63 9.02 1.77
CA SER A 42 -16.68 8.15 2.30
C SER A 42 -17.89 8.04 1.38
N LYS A 43 -18.20 9.11 0.61
CA LYS A 43 -19.31 9.14 -0.36
C LYS A 43 -19.11 8.19 -1.54
N GLU A 44 -17.90 7.69 -1.73
CA GLU A 44 -17.55 6.75 -2.80
C GLU A 44 -17.54 5.29 -2.32
N LEU A 45 -17.81 5.06 -1.03
CA LEU A 45 -17.98 3.72 -0.46
C LEU A 45 -19.24 3.06 -1.01
N THR A 46 -19.15 1.83 -1.48
CA THR A 46 -20.30 1.09 -2.03
C THR A 46 -20.92 0.16 -0.98
N LYS A 47 -22.26 0.10 -0.97
CA LYS A 47 -23.01 -0.87 -0.17
C LYS A 47 -23.17 -2.16 -0.95
N ARG A 48 -22.72 -3.30 -0.36
CA ARG A 48 -22.82 -4.62 -0.97
C ARG A 48 -23.34 -5.61 0.07
N LEU A 49 -24.58 -6.07 -0.09
CA LEU A 49 -25.35 -6.82 0.93
C LEU A 49 -24.62 -8.06 1.44
N ARG A 50 -23.92 -8.79 0.55
CA ARG A 50 -23.22 -10.02 0.93
C ARG A 50 -22.13 -9.82 2.00
N PHE A 51 -21.60 -8.63 2.15
CA PHE A 51 -20.55 -8.31 3.16
C PHE A 51 -21.12 -7.83 4.49
N GLU A 52 -22.44 -7.58 4.60
CA GLU A 52 -23.06 -7.16 5.86
C GLU A 52 -22.93 -8.24 6.94
N SER A 53 -23.28 -9.48 6.58
CA SER A 53 -23.21 -10.64 7.47
C SER A 53 -21.97 -11.52 7.25
N GLY A 54 -21.37 -11.45 6.06
CA GLY A 54 -20.40 -12.44 5.62
C GLY A 54 -21.04 -13.82 5.37
N LYS A 55 -20.24 -14.83 5.06
CA LYS A 55 -20.74 -16.20 4.86
C LYS A 55 -19.71 -17.24 5.29
N ILE A 56 -20.14 -18.18 6.13
CA ILE A 56 -19.38 -19.37 6.49
C ILE A 56 -20.21 -20.59 6.06
N LYS A 57 -19.58 -21.58 5.44
CA LYS A 57 -20.18 -22.88 5.11
C LYS A 57 -19.15 -23.97 5.39
N ASN A 58 -19.59 -25.05 6.07
CA ASN A 58 -18.71 -26.18 6.43
C ASN A 58 -17.39 -25.72 7.10
N ARG A 59 -17.48 -24.82 8.08
CA ARG A 59 -16.34 -24.20 8.79
C ARG A 59 -15.36 -23.41 7.90
N LYS A 60 -15.69 -23.23 6.63
CA LYS A 60 -14.86 -22.44 5.70
C LYS A 60 -15.46 -21.05 5.49
N LEU A 61 -14.65 -20.02 5.69
CA LEU A 61 -15.02 -18.64 5.39
C LEU A 61 -15.12 -18.46 3.87
N LEU A 62 -16.28 -18.07 3.37
CA LEU A 62 -16.56 -17.85 1.93
C LEU A 62 -16.69 -16.36 1.60
N VAL A 63 -17.20 -15.55 2.53
CA VAL A 63 -17.33 -14.10 2.38
C VAL A 63 -16.97 -13.45 3.71
N ILE A 64 -16.07 -12.48 3.69
CA ILE A 64 -15.69 -11.74 4.90
C ILE A 64 -16.84 -10.82 5.34
N LYS A 65 -16.97 -10.62 6.65
CA LYS A 65 -17.92 -9.67 7.22
C LYS A 65 -17.31 -8.27 7.24
N ARG A 66 -17.96 -7.31 6.59
CA ARG A 66 -17.56 -5.89 6.55
C ARG A 66 -18.81 -5.02 6.42
N PRO A 67 -19.52 -4.75 7.52
CA PRO A 67 -20.78 -3.97 7.52
C PRO A 67 -20.56 -2.57 6.97
N TYR A 68 -21.44 -2.15 6.05
CA TYR A 68 -21.35 -0.87 5.35
C TYR A 68 -21.35 0.33 6.30
N MET A 69 -22.34 0.36 7.23
CA MET A 69 -22.49 1.51 8.13
C MET A 69 -21.29 1.71 9.07
N SER A 70 -20.73 0.62 9.57
CA SER A 70 -19.51 0.67 10.40
C SER A 70 -18.34 1.31 9.64
N GLU A 71 -18.13 0.87 8.41
CA GLU A 71 -17.06 1.39 7.56
C GLU A 71 -17.33 2.83 7.11
N LEU A 72 -18.58 3.17 6.74
CA LEU A 72 -18.97 4.52 6.38
C LEU A 72 -18.72 5.52 7.51
N ASN A 73 -19.17 5.20 8.74
CA ASN A 73 -18.98 6.07 9.89
C ASN A 73 -17.50 6.29 10.23
N ARG A 74 -16.69 5.24 10.06
CA ARG A 74 -15.24 5.36 10.22
C ARG A 74 -14.63 6.27 9.16
N LEU A 75 -15.01 6.09 7.88
CA LEU A 75 -14.44 6.85 6.77
C LEU A 75 -14.86 8.31 6.79
N LYS A 76 -16.08 8.63 7.20
CA LYS A 76 -16.56 10.03 7.35
C LYS A 76 -15.64 10.88 8.22
N LYS A 77 -15.02 10.28 9.25
CA LYS A 77 -14.05 10.97 10.12
C LYS A 77 -12.71 11.27 9.42
N LEU A 78 -12.47 10.62 8.29
CA LEU A 78 -11.22 10.69 7.53
C LEU A 78 -11.38 11.41 6.20
N ASP A 79 -12.61 11.84 5.86
CA ASP A 79 -12.88 12.52 4.59
C ASP A 79 -11.98 13.75 4.45
N MET A 80 -11.19 13.75 3.39
CA MET A 80 -10.29 14.84 3.08
C MET A 80 -10.99 15.92 2.26
N LYS A 81 -10.86 17.17 2.68
CA LYS A 81 -11.14 18.31 1.83
C LYS A 81 -10.02 18.46 0.78
N ARG A 82 -10.30 19.21 -0.30
CA ARG A 82 -9.31 19.46 -1.35
C ARG A 82 -8.02 20.10 -0.82
N GLU A 83 -8.16 21.01 0.12
CA GLU A 83 -7.06 21.73 0.77
C GLU A 83 -6.16 20.80 1.59
N PHE A 84 -6.69 19.67 2.07
CA PHE A 84 -5.92 18.70 2.83
C PHE A 84 -4.82 18.05 1.96
N ILE A 85 -5.14 17.71 0.70
CA ILE A 85 -4.17 17.14 -0.23
C ILE A 85 -3.13 18.19 -0.62
N SER A 86 -3.53 19.44 -0.90
CA SER A 86 -2.57 20.50 -1.22
C SER A 86 -1.65 20.78 -0.04
N ASN A 87 -2.20 20.88 1.18
CA ASN A 87 -1.41 21.06 2.39
C ASN A 87 -0.38 19.92 2.60
N PHE A 88 -0.82 18.66 2.40
CA PHE A 88 0.10 17.51 2.45
C PHE A 88 1.24 17.65 1.43
N VAL A 89 0.91 18.02 0.20
CA VAL A 89 1.91 18.20 -0.88
C VAL A 89 2.88 19.30 -0.53
N ASP A 90 2.38 20.45 -0.10
CA ASP A 90 3.21 21.63 0.24
C ASP A 90 4.11 21.35 1.46
N TYR A 91 3.59 20.70 2.51
CA TYR A 91 4.40 20.28 3.65
C TYR A 91 5.48 19.28 3.25
N SER A 92 5.13 18.30 2.42
CA SER A 92 6.10 17.29 1.95
C SER A 92 7.25 17.94 1.18
N ILE A 93 6.94 18.83 0.23
CA ILE A 93 7.94 19.54 -0.56
C ILE A 93 8.79 20.45 0.33
N LYS A 94 8.17 21.20 1.24
CA LYS A 94 8.86 22.07 2.21
C LYS A 94 9.90 21.31 3.03
N TYR A 95 9.60 20.08 3.42
CA TYR A 95 10.51 19.23 4.21
C TYR A 95 11.39 18.31 3.34
N GLY A 96 11.50 18.55 2.04
CA GLY A 96 12.40 17.81 1.14
C GLY A 96 11.96 16.37 0.80
N LEU A 97 10.70 16.02 1.10
CA LEU A 97 10.11 14.74 0.76
C LEU A 97 9.40 14.77 -0.60
N ILE A 98 9.30 13.62 -1.22
CA ILE A 98 8.53 13.42 -2.45
C ILE A 98 7.10 13.01 -2.09
N PRO A 99 6.07 13.88 -2.29
CA PRO A 99 4.70 13.56 -1.98
C PRO A 99 4.12 12.55 -2.97
N MET A 100 3.50 11.51 -2.43
CA MET A 100 2.83 10.46 -3.18
C MET A 100 1.40 10.32 -2.70
N VAL A 101 0.46 10.04 -3.60
CA VAL A 101 -0.95 9.83 -3.25
C VAL A 101 -1.46 8.52 -3.87
N THR A 102 -2.23 7.76 -3.08
CA THR A 102 -2.97 6.59 -3.57
C THR A 102 -4.40 6.99 -3.90
N PRO A 103 -4.80 7.03 -5.19
CA PRO A 103 -6.19 7.19 -5.59
C PRO A 103 -6.98 5.90 -5.42
N PHE A 104 -8.28 6.00 -5.13
CA PHE A 104 -9.19 4.85 -5.02
C PHE A 104 -10.37 4.90 -5.98
N THR A 105 -10.63 6.05 -6.61
CA THR A 105 -11.72 6.19 -7.59
C THR A 105 -11.33 7.12 -8.74
N TYR A 106 -12.13 7.14 -9.79
CA TYR A 106 -11.93 8.05 -10.92
C TYR A 106 -12.03 9.54 -10.53
N ASN A 107 -12.71 9.88 -9.44
CA ASN A 107 -12.79 11.26 -8.96
C ASN A 107 -11.45 11.77 -8.44
N SER A 108 -10.60 10.88 -7.92
CA SER A 108 -9.24 11.21 -7.49
C SER A 108 -8.41 11.83 -8.62
N PHE A 109 -8.66 11.46 -9.88
CA PHE A 109 -7.95 12.03 -11.01
C PHE A 109 -8.09 13.56 -11.08
N ASN A 110 -9.31 14.07 -10.95
CA ASN A 110 -9.57 15.51 -11.00
C ASN A 110 -9.01 16.22 -9.76
N ARG A 111 -9.03 15.56 -8.59
CA ARG A 111 -8.42 16.10 -7.36
C ARG A 111 -6.90 16.23 -7.50
N LEU A 112 -6.24 15.27 -8.14
CA LEU A 112 -4.78 15.20 -8.23
C LEU A 112 -4.20 15.95 -9.44
N LYS A 113 -4.98 16.13 -10.54
CA LYS A 113 -4.50 16.73 -11.80
C LYS A 113 -3.80 18.09 -11.61
N ASN A 114 -4.30 18.91 -10.69
CA ASN A 114 -3.80 20.27 -10.45
C ASN A 114 -2.97 20.37 -9.15
N GLN A 115 -2.55 19.24 -8.57
CA GLN A 115 -1.70 19.20 -7.39
C GLN A 115 -0.24 18.95 -7.79
N LYS A 116 0.68 19.45 -6.99
CA LYS A 116 2.13 19.22 -7.18
C LYS A 116 2.58 17.83 -6.70
N VAL A 117 1.71 16.83 -6.79
CA VAL A 117 2.04 15.43 -6.49
C VAL A 117 3.17 14.96 -7.41
N LYS A 118 4.12 14.22 -6.89
CA LYS A 118 5.33 13.80 -7.64
C LYS A 118 5.31 12.34 -8.06
N ALA A 119 4.43 11.53 -7.50
CA ALA A 119 4.23 10.14 -7.87
C ALA A 119 2.82 9.66 -7.51
N ILE A 120 2.32 8.69 -8.25
CA ILE A 120 1.03 8.03 -7.99
C ILE A 120 1.31 6.61 -7.49
N LYS A 121 0.65 6.23 -6.39
CA LYS A 121 0.65 4.86 -5.92
C LYS A 121 -0.65 4.18 -6.32
N ILE A 122 -0.55 3.03 -6.96
CA ILE A 122 -1.72 2.20 -7.25
C ILE A 122 -1.81 1.10 -6.18
N ALA A 123 -2.96 1.02 -5.53
CA ALA A 123 -3.24 -0.04 -4.56
C ALA A 123 -3.28 -1.41 -5.23
N SER A 124 -2.97 -2.46 -4.48
CA SER A 124 -2.89 -3.84 -5.01
C SER A 124 -4.14 -4.27 -5.79
N TYR A 125 -5.29 -3.93 -5.27
CA TYR A 125 -6.57 -4.33 -5.86
C TYR A 125 -6.89 -3.66 -7.19
N ASP A 126 -6.25 -2.52 -7.47
CA ASP A 126 -6.37 -1.77 -8.73
C ASP A 126 -5.25 -2.06 -9.73
N CYS A 127 -4.32 -2.95 -9.40
CA CYS A 127 -3.26 -3.37 -10.34
C CYS A 127 -3.82 -3.94 -11.66
N SER A 128 -5.02 -4.52 -11.63
CA SER A 128 -5.69 -5.07 -12.81
C SER A 128 -6.88 -4.24 -13.30
N SER A 129 -7.05 -3.02 -12.80
CA SER A 129 -8.10 -2.10 -13.22
C SER A 129 -7.64 -1.31 -14.45
N VAL A 130 -7.71 -1.93 -15.65
CA VAL A 130 -7.13 -1.44 -16.91
C VAL A 130 -7.47 0.03 -17.19
N LYS A 131 -8.76 0.38 -17.29
CA LYS A 131 -9.18 1.77 -17.56
C LYS A 131 -8.76 2.75 -16.46
N PHE A 132 -8.64 2.28 -15.22
CA PHE A 132 -8.14 3.09 -14.12
C PHE A 132 -6.66 3.39 -14.29
N LEU A 133 -5.86 2.38 -14.62
CA LEU A 133 -4.43 2.54 -14.91
C LEU A 133 -4.20 3.49 -16.09
N GLU A 134 -4.93 3.30 -17.21
CA GLU A 134 -4.88 4.17 -18.39
C GLU A 134 -5.27 5.62 -18.05
N LYS A 135 -6.29 5.80 -17.17
CA LYS A 135 -6.70 7.14 -16.75
C LYS A 135 -5.61 7.85 -15.99
N PHE A 136 -5.00 7.18 -14.99
CA PHE A 136 -3.99 7.79 -14.15
C PHE A 136 -2.63 7.96 -14.85
N SER A 137 -2.30 7.12 -15.84
CA SER A 137 -1.09 7.30 -16.68
C SER A 137 -1.09 8.63 -17.46
N LYS A 138 -2.28 9.18 -17.75
CA LYS A 138 -2.43 10.50 -18.39
C LYS A 138 -1.92 11.68 -17.53
N LEU A 139 -1.70 11.47 -16.24
CA LEU A 139 -1.05 12.47 -15.38
C LEU A 139 0.45 12.61 -15.70
N LYS A 140 1.04 11.68 -16.44
CA LYS A 140 2.47 11.64 -16.82
C LYS A 140 3.41 11.69 -15.60
N LEU A 141 2.95 11.12 -14.47
CA LEU A 141 3.71 10.99 -13.24
C LEU A 141 4.24 9.55 -13.10
N PRO A 142 5.38 9.36 -12.41
CA PRO A 142 5.85 8.02 -12.05
C PRO A 142 4.78 7.26 -11.25
N MET A 143 4.46 6.04 -11.67
CA MET A 143 3.48 5.18 -11.02
C MET A 143 4.17 4.01 -10.32
N ILE A 144 3.90 3.85 -9.04
CA ILE A 144 4.33 2.71 -8.23
C ILE A 144 3.11 1.85 -7.96
N VAL A 145 3.16 0.58 -8.37
CA VAL A 145 2.01 -0.32 -8.35
C VAL A 145 2.26 -1.49 -7.40
N SER A 146 1.41 -1.66 -6.39
CA SER A 146 1.43 -2.85 -5.54
C SER A 146 0.74 -4.04 -6.21
N THR A 147 1.23 -5.26 -5.95
CA THR A 147 0.81 -6.49 -6.64
C THR A 147 0.21 -7.54 -5.71
N GLY A 148 -0.23 -7.15 -4.51
CA GLY A 148 -0.93 -8.05 -3.60
C GLY A 148 -2.27 -8.52 -4.16
N ALA A 149 -2.64 -9.75 -3.89
CA ALA A 149 -3.86 -10.38 -4.41
C ALA A 149 -4.04 -10.22 -5.94
N THR A 150 -2.95 -10.12 -6.70
CA THR A 150 -2.95 -9.93 -8.15
C THR A 150 -2.32 -11.13 -8.85
N LYS A 151 -2.96 -11.63 -9.92
CA LYS A 151 -2.48 -12.77 -10.71
C LYS A 151 -1.28 -12.35 -11.59
N LYS A 152 -0.43 -13.32 -11.96
CA LYS A 152 0.73 -13.07 -12.83
C LYS A 152 0.34 -12.39 -14.16
N SER A 153 -0.73 -12.86 -14.81
CA SER A 153 -1.23 -12.26 -16.06
C SER A 153 -1.64 -10.80 -15.90
N GLU A 154 -2.30 -10.47 -14.79
CA GLU A 154 -2.74 -9.10 -14.49
C GLU A 154 -1.56 -8.15 -14.25
N ILE A 155 -0.47 -8.64 -13.61
CA ILE A 155 0.77 -7.86 -13.41
C ILE A 155 1.43 -7.57 -14.76
N LEU A 156 1.51 -8.56 -15.65
CA LEU A 156 2.07 -8.40 -17.00
C LEU A 156 1.23 -7.47 -17.85
N GLU A 157 -0.10 -7.52 -17.73
CA GLU A 157 -1.02 -6.59 -18.40
C GLU A 157 -0.84 -5.15 -17.90
N ALA A 158 -0.76 -4.95 -16.58
CA ALA A 158 -0.48 -3.64 -16.00
C ALA A 158 0.86 -3.05 -16.49
N ALA A 159 1.90 -3.87 -16.64
CA ALA A 159 3.18 -3.45 -17.16
C ALA A 159 3.05 -2.96 -18.63
N LYS A 160 2.28 -3.69 -19.46
CA LYS A 160 2.03 -3.30 -20.86
C LYS A 160 1.25 -1.98 -20.98
N ILE A 161 0.24 -1.78 -20.12
CA ILE A 161 -0.60 -0.57 -20.12
C ILE A 161 0.20 0.65 -19.69
N LEU A 162 0.94 0.54 -18.60
CA LEU A 162 1.62 1.68 -17.98
C LEU A 162 2.90 2.09 -18.70
N LYS A 163 3.58 1.14 -19.37
CA LYS A 163 4.82 1.42 -20.14
C LYS A 163 5.78 2.37 -19.41
N SER A 164 6.03 3.55 -19.98
CA SER A 164 6.93 4.56 -19.43
C SER A 164 6.45 5.19 -18.11
N SER A 165 5.16 5.14 -17.81
CA SER A 165 4.63 5.63 -16.55
C SER A 165 4.91 4.67 -15.39
N LEU A 166 5.16 3.39 -15.64
CA LEU A 166 5.48 2.41 -14.62
C LEU A 166 6.89 2.66 -14.08
N HIS A 167 6.98 3.11 -12.81
CA HIS A 167 8.24 3.32 -12.14
C HIS A 167 8.71 2.09 -11.36
N ALA A 168 7.80 1.41 -10.67
CA ALA A 168 8.12 0.21 -9.88
C ALA A 168 6.89 -0.67 -9.63
N PHE A 169 7.14 -1.97 -9.44
CA PHE A 169 6.21 -2.88 -8.77
C PHE A 169 6.63 -3.14 -7.32
N LEU A 170 5.66 -3.13 -6.40
CA LEU A 170 5.87 -3.56 -5.02
C LEU A 170 5.14 -4.89 -4.78
N HIS A 171 5.90 -5.92 -4.40
CA HIS A 171 5.28 -7.11 -3.82
C HIS A 171 4.64 -6.75 -2.49
N CYS A 172 3.46 -7.27 -2.22
CA CYS A 172 2.85 -7.26 -0.89
C CYS A 172 1.89 -8.45 -0.75
N VAL A 173 1.51 -8.73 0.49
CA VAL A 173 0.48 -9.71 0.84
C VAL A 173 -0.70 -8.99 1.47
N THR A 174 -1.91 -9.28 1.01
CA THR A 174 -3.13 -8.57 1.46
C THR A 174 -3.75 -9.22 2.70
N ILE A 175 -2.90 -9.60 3.64
CA ILE A 175 -3.25 -10.12 4.98
C ILE A 175 -2.64 -9.13 5.98
N TYR A 176 -3.45 -8.56 6.86
CA TYR A 176 -3.03 -7.51 7.79
C TYR A 176 -3.35 -7.92 9.25
N PRO A 177 -2.34 -8.11 10.11
CA PRO A 177 -0.90 -8.17 9.83
C PRO A 177 -0.51 -9.41 9.02
N THR A 178 0.56 -9.30 8.21
CA THR A 178 1.10 -10.43 7.44
C THR A 178 2.02 -11.26 8.34
N PRO A 179 1.78 -12.57 8.54
CA PRO A 179 2.75 -13.45 9.19
C PRO A 179 4.03 -13.62 8.36
N LEU A 180 5.21 -13.73 9.00
CA LEU A 180 6.49 -13.87 8.28
C LEU A 180 6.48 -15.02 7.26
N ASN A 181 5.95 -16.18 7.64
CA ASN A 181 5.86 -17.35 6.75
C ASN A 181 4.87 -17.19 5.57
N LYS A 182 4.14 -16.08 5.52
CA LYS A 182 3.24 -15.73 4.41
C LYS A 182 3.77 -14.61 3.53
N CYS A 183 4.92 -13.98 3.87
CA CYS A 183 5.48 -12.87 3.10
C CYS A 183 5.88 -13.28 1.67
N ASN A 184 6.35 -14.52 1.46
CA ASN A 184 6.69 -15.06 0.13
C ASN A 184 7.60 -14.12 -0.70
N LEU A 185 8.66 -13.58 -0.07
CA LEU A 185 9.51 -12.53 -0.63
C LEU A 185 10.24 -12.94 -1.92
N ASN A 186 10.44 -14.24 -2.16
CA ASN A 186 10.99 -14.73 -3.41
C ASN A 186 10.14 -14.34 -4.65
N LYS A 187 8.87 -13.95 -4.49
CA LYS A 187 8.04 -13.41 -5.58
C LYS A 187 8.62 -12.10 -6.15
N ILE A 188 9.43 -11.37 -5.40
CA ILE A 188 10.16 -10.17 -5.86
C ILE A 188 11.05 -10.50 -7.07
N LYS A 189 11.63 -11.71 -7.14
CA LYS A 189 12.45 -12.15 -8.27
C LYS A 189 11.64 -12.17 -9.59
N PHE A 190 10.36 -12.62 -9.52
CA PHE A 190 9.47 -12.53 -10.67
C PHE A 190 9.19 -11.08 -11.07
N LEU A 191 8.92 -10.18 -10.12
CA LEU A 191 8.71 -8.78 -10.46
C LEU A 191 9.95 -8.14 -11.11
N ARG A 192 11.16 -8.53 -10.68
CA ARG A 192 12.41 -8.08 -11.27
C ARG A 192 12.62 -8.54 -12.72
N SER A 193 12.04 -9.66 -13.13
CA SER A 193 12.06 -10.07 -14.54
C SER A 193 11.14 -9.24 -15.43
N VAL A 194 10.20 -8.48 -14.82
CA VAL A 194 9.27 -7.60 -15.52
C VAL A 194 9.77 -6.16 -15.57
N ILE A 195 10.34 -5.64 -14.48
CA ILE A 195 10.84 -4.27 -14.37
C ILE A 195 12.04 -4.16 -13.43
N LYS A 196 12.93 -3.21 -13.72
CA LYS A 196 14.18 -3.00 -12.95
C LYS A 196 13.93 -2.58 -11.50
N ASN A 197 12.97 -1.67 -11.24
CA ASN A 197 12.66 -1.19 -9.90
C ASN A 197 11.56 -2.05 -9.28
N VAL A 198 11.87 -2.70 -8.17
CA VAL A 198 10.94 -3.54 -7.44
C VAL A 198 11.05 -3.31 -5.94
N GLY A 199 9.99 -3.57 -5.21
CA GLY A 199 10.00 -3.37 -3.78
C GLY A 199 9.10 -4.32 -3.01
N TRP A 200 9.04 -4.06 -1.73
CA TRP A 200 8.19 -4.73 -0.76
C TRP A 200 7.33 -3.70 -0.03
N SER A 201 6.01 -3.88 -0.03
CA SER A 201 5.08 -3.13 0.82
C SER A 201 4.78 -4.01 2.04
N ASP A 202 5.37 -3.63 3.16
CA ASP A 202 5.46 -4.45 4.38
C ASP A 202 4.28 -4.20 5.31
N HIS A 203 3.51 -5.25 5.57
CA HIS A 203 2.38 -5.25 6.50
C HIS A 203 2.57 -6.25 7.64
N THR A 204 3.81 -6.62 7.95
CA THR A 204 4.11 -7.46 9.12
C THR A 204 3.86 -6.69 10.42
N LEU A 205 3.55 -7.42 11.49
CA LEU A 205 3.37 -6.85 12.82
C LEU A 205 4.73 -6.45 13.38
N PHE A 206 4.99 -5.14 13.52
CA PHE A 206 6.31 -4.67 13.91
C PHE A 206 6.74 -5.21 15.29
N GLU A 207 5.84 -5.24 16.26
CA GLU A 207 6.15 -5.70 17.63
C GLU A 207 6.63 -7.15 17.69
N ARG A 208 6.18 -8.00 16.75
CA ARG A 208 6.60 -9.41 16.66
C ARG A 208 7.80 -9.59 15.73
N ASP A 209 7.79 -8.92 14.58
CA ASP A 209 8.64 -9.26 13.44
C ASP A 209 9.71 -8.18 13.17
N GLY A 210 9.65 -7.02 13.82
CA GLY A 210 10.58 -5.91 13.60
C GLY A 210 10.71 -5.54 12.12
N HIS A 211 11.96 -5.43 11.66
CA HIS A 211 12.31 -5.12 10.27
C HIS A 211 12.61 -6.35 9.41
N ILE A 212 12.41 -7.57 9.92
CA ILE A 212 12.86 -8.81 9.28
C ILE A 212 12.39 -8.90 7.83
N ALA A 213 11.08 -8.77 7.56
CA ALA A 213 10.56 -8.89 6.20
C ALA A 213 11.08 -7.78 5.27
N SER A 214 11.17 -6.53 5.77
CA SER A 214 11.74 -5.41 5.04
C SER A 214 13.20 -5.68 4.63
N LEU A 215 14.04 -6.11 5.57
CA LEU A 215 15.47 -6.38 5.30
C LEU A 215 15.67 -7.61 4.40
N ALA A 216 14.92 -8.69 4.64
CA ALA A 216 14.96 -9.89 3.81
C ALA A 216 14.55 -9.61 2.36
N SER A 217 13.60 -8.70 2.14
CA SER A 217 13.18 -8.30 0.79
C SER A 217 14.31 -7.64 -0.02
N LEU A 218 15.20 -6.89 0.65
CA LEU A 218 16.40 -6.30 0.02
C LEU A 218 17.36 -7.37 -0.48
N LEU A 219 17.50 -8.50 0.24
CA LEU A 219 18.27 -9.65 -0.22
C LEU A 219 17.62 -10.33 -1.41
N CYS A 220 16.29 -10.33 -1.52
CA CYS A 220 15.55 -10.80 -2.70
C CYS A 220 15.62 -9.85 -3.91
N GLY A 221 16.25 -8.68 -3.73
CA GLY A 221 16.49 -7.71 -4.80
C GLY A 221 15.53 -6.53 -4.82
N ALA A 222 14.74 -6.31 -3.77
CA ALA A 222 14.00 -5.06 -3.60
C ALA A 222 14.97 -3.88 -3.49
N ASN A 223 14.58 -2.76 -4.08
CA ASN A 223 15.25 -1.46 -3.90
C ASN A 223 14.29 -0.37 -3.37
N ILE A 224 13.03 -0.73 -3.17
CA ILE A 224 12.02 0.14 -2.57
C ILE A 224 11.34 -0.63 -1.43
N ILE A 225 11.25 -0.01 -0.26
CA ILE A 225 10.46 -0.49 0.87
C ILE A 225 9.33 0.50 1.11
N GLU A 226 8.11 0.03 1.25
CA GLU A 226 6.98 0.81 1.75
C GLU A 226 6.58 0.28 3.12
N ARG A 227 6.43 1.17 4.09
CA ARG A 227 6.03 0.82 5.46
C ARG A 227 5.02 1.84 5.98
N HIS A 228 3.95 1.36 6.63
CA HIS A 228 3.03 2.24 7.33
C HIS A 228 3.76 3.00 8.45
N PHE A 229 3.39 4.27 8.64
CA PHE A 229 4.07 5.18 9.55
C PHE A 229 3.08 5.93 10.45
N THR A 230 3.42 6.07 11.72
CA THR A 230 2.64 6.88 12.67
C THR A 230 3.54 7.46 13.75
N ILE A 231 3.18 8.63 14.29
CA ILE A 231 3.77 9.21 15.51
C ILE A 231 2.88 8.96 16.74
N LEU A 232 1.70 8.37 16.53
CA LEU A 232 0.78 8.01 17.61
C LEU A 232 1.12 6.62 18.17
N LYS A 233 0.62 6.33 19.37
CA LYS A 233 0.58 4.96 19.88
C LYS A 233 -0.16 4.06 18.89
N LYS A 234 0.32 2.84 18.66
CA LYS A 234 -0.18 1.93 17.61
C LYS A 234 -1.65 1.52 17.79
N ASP A 235 -2.18 1.57 19.00
CA ASP A 235 -3.59 1.32 19.32
C ASP A 235 -4.52 2.50 18.94
N LYS A 236 -3.98 3.68 18.63
CA LYS A 236 -4.75 4.90 18.34
C LYS A 236 -5.12 5.07 16.86
N THR A 237 -4.67 4.17 16.00
CA THR A 237 -5.00 4.20 14.56
C THR A 237 -5.30 2.79 14.04
N LYS A 238 -6.10 2.70 12.97
CA LYS A 238 -6.47 1.40 12.39
C LYS A 238 -5.26 0.63 11.86
N ASP A 239 -4.31 1.33 11.23
CA ASP A 239 -3.12 0.73 10.63
C ASP A 239 -1.90 0.77 11.58
N GLY A 240 -2.11 1.22 12.83
CA GLY A 240 -1.07 1.29 13.85
C GLY A 240 -0.31 -0.02 14.09
N PRO A 241 -0.98 -1.17 14.21
CA PRO A 241 -0.29 -2.46 14.43
C PRO A 241 0.75 -2.80 13.37
N VAL A 242 0.56 -2.40 12.10
CA VAL A 242 1.51 -2.60 11.01
C VAL A 242 2.40 -1.38 10.74
N SER A 243 2.21 -0.30 11.49
CA SER A 243 2.99 0.93 11.35
C SER A 243 4.29 0.89 12.14
N ILE A 244 5.29 1.60 11.63
CA ILE A 244 6.51 1.93 12.35
C ILE A 244 6.44 3.37 12.85
N ASN A 245 7.11 3.65 13.97
CA ASN A 245 7.26 4.98 14.52
C ASN A 245 8.52 5.67 13.98
N PHE A 246 8.81 6.88 14.49
CA PHE A 246 9.96 7.67 14.10
C PHE A 246 11.30 6.95 14.27
N ASN A 247 11.56 6.39 15.47
CA ASN A 247 12.83 5.70 15.75
C ASN A 247 12.98 4.43 14.93
N GLU A 248 11.90 3.66 14.78
CA GLU A 248 11.84 2.46 13.96
C GLU A 248 12.11 2.79 12.48
N ALA A 249 11.59 3.92 11.97
CA ALA A 249 11.85 4.36 10.60
C ALA A 249 13.32 4.80 10.39
N LYS A 250 13.92 5.52 11.35
CA LYS A 250 15.35 5.86 11.33
C LYS A 250 16.23 4.61 11.35
N GLN A 251 15.89 3.63 12.18
CA GLN A 251 16.60 2.35 12.23
C GLN A 251 16.52 1.62 10.90
N LEU A 252 15.32 1.56 10.28
CA LEU A 252 15.15 0.92 8.97
C LEU A 252 15.99 1.60 7.90
N THR A 253 16.01 2.93 7.85
CA THR A 253 16.83 3.68 6.88
C THR A 253 18.32 3.47 7.10
N SER A 254 18.77 3.34 8.34
CA SER A 254 20.17 2.98 8.66
C SER A 254 20.52 1.59 8.13
N TYR A 255 19.70 0.58 8.40
CA TYR A 255 19.90 -0.77 7.84
C TYR A 255 19.87 -0.79 6.31
N MET A 256 18.99 -0.01 5.69
CA MET A 256 18.92 0.07 4.22
C MET A 256 20.20 0.61 3.55
N LYS A 257 21.07 1.32 4.28
CA LYS A 257 22.37 1.78 3.76
C LYS A 257 23.42 0.66 3.68
N GLN A 258 23.23 -0.41 4.44
CA GLN A 258 24.19 -1.51 4.54
C GLN A 258 24.24 -2.35 3.26
N ASP A 259 25.36 -3.01 3.03
CA ASP A 259 25.54 -3.98 1.97
C ASP A 259 24.81 -5.32 2.26
N LYS A 260 24.86 -6.24 1.32
CA LYS A 260 24.16 -7.52 1.46
C LYS A 260 24.73 -8.42 2.54
N LYS A 261 26.05 -8.38 2.78
CA LYS A 261 26.72 -9.19 3.79
C LYS A 261 26.26 -8.75 5.18
N ASN A 262 26.39 -7.47 5.47
CA ASN A 262 26.00 -6.88 6.74
C ASN A 262 24.47 -7.02 6.98
N LEU A 263 23.62 -6.84 5.96
CA LEU A 263 22.17 -7.10 6.08
C LEU A 263 21.88 -8.55 6.47
N LYS A 264 22.64 -9.52 5.97
CA LYS A 264 22.45 -10.92 6.33
C LYS A 264 22.88 -11.19 7.79
N GLU A 265 23.93 -10.55 8.25
CA GLU A 265 24.40 -10.63 9.64
C GLU A 265 23.35 -10.02 10.59
N VAL A 266 22.83 -8.82 10.26
CA VAL A 266 21.74 -8.20 11.01
C VAL A 266 20.51 -9.10 11.08
N LEU A 267 20.09 -9.69 9.96
CA LEU A 267 18.94 -10.60 9.93
C LEU A 267 19.17 -11.85 10.81
N ASN A 268 20.37 -12.45 10.77
CA ASN A 268 20.69 -13.60 11.61
C ASN A 268 20.72 -13.25 13.11
N HIS A 269 21.09 -12.01 13.44
CA HIS A 269 21.04 -11.50 14.82
C HIS A 269 19.59 -11.25 15.28
N LEU A 270 18.78 -10.63 14.43
CA LEU A 270 17.37 -10.32 14.76
C LEU A 270 16.52 -11.59 14.90
N ASN A 271 16.70 -12.56 14.01
CA ASN A 271 15.98 -13.82 14.04
C ASN A 271 16.68 -14.85 13.15
N LYS A 272 17.14 -15.96 13.72
CA LYS A 272 17.82 -17.05 12.98
C LYS A 272 16.92 -17.67 11.89
N ASP A 273 15.61 -17.65 12.09
CA ASP A 273 14.60 -18.23 11.17
C ASP A 273 14.04 -17.23 10.16
N TRP A 274 14.69 -16.06 9.98
CA TRP A 274 14.20 -15.03 9.05
C TRP A 274 13.91 -15.54 7.63
N ARG A 275 14.58 -16.63 7.22
CA ARG A 275 14.39 -17.26 5.90
C ARG A 275 12.98 -17.79 5.67
N ILE A 276 12.18 -17.99 6.72
CA ILE A 276 10.76 -18.39 6.60
C ILE A 276 9.96 -17.35 5.80
N SER A 277 10.39 -16.06 5.83
CA SER A 277 9.77 -14.98 5.06
C SER A 277 9.98 -15.07 3.55
N LEU A 278 10.99 -15.83 3.10
CA LEU A 278 11.32 -15.93 1.69
C LEU A 278 10.25 -16.68 0.89
N GLY A 279 9.67 -17.73 1.47
CA GLY A 279 8.71 -18.59 0.78
C GLY A 279 9.28 -19.20 -0.51
N VAL A 280 8.44 -19.86 -1.28
CA VAL A 280 8.82 -20.54 -2.54
C VAL A 280 8.72 -19.66 -3.78
N GLY A 281 8.31 -18.39 -3.66
CA GLY A 281 8.11 -17.48 -4.79
C GLY A 281 6.83 -17.77 -5.61
N SER A 282 5.91 -18.57 -5.07
CA SER A 282 4.65 -18.86 -5.74
C SER A 282 3.84 -17.61 -6.08
N THR A 283 3.27 -17.58 -7.27
CA THR A 283 2.33 -16.53 -7.69
C THR A 283 0.86 -16.91 -7.44
N ARG A 284 0.60 -18.08 -6.86
CA ARG A 284 -0.76 -18.49 -6.46
C ARG A 284 -1.22 -17.63 -5.27
N LEU A 285 -2.49 -17.24 -5.31
CA LEU A 285 -3.11 -16.47 -4.23
C LEU A 285 -3.67 -17.45 -3.18
N SER A 286 -3.47 -17.13 -1.92
CA SER A 286 -4.09 -17.87 -0.81
C SER A 286 -5.59 -17.60 -0.76
N HIS A 287 -6.33 -18.47 -0.09
CA HIS A 287 -7.78 -18.30 0.09
C HIS A 287 -8.13 -16.96 0.75
N LEU A 288 -7.37 -16.55 1.77
CA LEU A 288 -7.60 -15.28 2.46
C LEU A 288 -7.32 -14.07 1.57
N GLU A 289 -6.30 -14.14 0.72
CA GLU A 289 -6.04 -13.08 -0.28
C GLU A 289 -7.19 -12.98 -1.29
N LEU A 290 -7.77 -14.12 -1.71
CA LEU A 290 -8.94 -14.13 -2.60
C LEU A 290 -10.17 -13.52 -1.94
N LEU A 291 -10.43 -13.78 -0.66
CA LEU A 291 -11.53 -13.18 0.09
C LEU A 291 -11.34 -11.65 0.24
N ASN A 292 -10.12 -11.21 0.55
CA ASN A 292 -9.81 -9.79 0.62
C ASN A 292 -9.92 -9.13 -0.78
N ARG A 293 -9.43 -9.79 -1.82
CA ARG A 293 -9.57 -9.34 -3.19
C ARG A 293 -11.03 -9.10 -3.55
N ASP A 294 -11.92 -10.03 -3.21
CA ASP A 294 -13.34 -9.95 -3.46
C ASP A 294 -14.00 -8.74 -2.76
N TYR A 295 -13.62 -8.46 -1.53
CA TYR A 295 -14.14 -7.30 -0.81
C TYR A 295 -13.57 -5.98 -1.34
N TYR A 296 -12.26 -5.85 -1.41
CA TYR A 296 -11.62 -4.57 -1.72
C TYR A 296 -11.83 -4.14 -3.17
N ARG A 297 -11.96 -5.09 -4.08
CA ARG A 297 -12.45 -4.84 -5.41
C ARG A 297 -13.91 -4.41 -5.30
N GLY A 298 -14.24 -3.21 -5.77
CA GLY A 298 -15.59 -2.64 -5.64
C GLY A 298 -15.94 -2.10 -4.27
N ARG A 299 -14.97 -1.95 -3.36
CA ARG A 299 -15.19 -1.21 -2.11
C ARG A 299 -15.52 0.26 -2.36
N PHE A 300 -14.87 0.84 -3.35
CA PHE A 300 -15.11 2.20 -3.80
C PHE A 300 -15.52 2.25 -5.25
N ALA A 301 -16.37 3.23 -5.59
CA ALA A 301 -16.78 3.53 -6.96
C ALA A 301 -17.08 5.02 -7.12
N LYS A 302 -16.92 5.53 -8.34
CA LYS A 302 -17.48 6.83 -8.70
C LYS A 302 -18.99 6.69 -8.85
N ILE A 303 -19.75 7.40 -8.03
CA ILE A 303 -21.22 7.41 -8.16
C ILE A 303 -21.63 8.48 -9.18
N MET A 304 -22.38 8.08 -10.21
CA MET A 304 -22.92 8.95 -11.27
C MET A 304 -24.38 8.57 -11.50
N ASN A 305 -25.28 9.54 -11.36
CA ASN A 305 -26.73 9.33 -11.56
C ASN A 305 -27.26 8.11 -10.78
N GLY A 306 -26.84 7.96 -9.52
CA GLY A 306 -27.21 6.84 -8.66
C GLY A 306 -26.56 5.48 -9.00
N LYS A 307 -25.77 5.41 -10.06
CA LYS A 307 -25.08 4.17 -10.47
C LYS A 307 -23.59 4.20 -10.07
N ALA A 308 -23.10 3.05 -9.60
CA ALA A 308 -21.68 2.88 -9.26
C ALA A 308 -20.88 2.57 -10.54
N ASN A 309 -19.87 3.43 -10.81
CA ASN A 309 -18.88 3.19 -11.85
C ASN A 309 -17.57 2.73 -11.18
N TYR A 310 -17.34 1.44 -11.21
CA TYR A 310 -16.21 0.79 -10.56
C TYR A 310 -14.92 0.97 -11.37
N ASN A 311 -13.78 0.87 -10.67
CA ASN A 311 -12.46 0.85 -11.30
C ASN A 311 -12.26 -0.37 -12.21
N TRP A 312 -13.02 -1.40 -11.95
CA TRP A 312 -13.00 -2.70 -12.65
C TRP A 312 -13.94 -2.76 -13.81
N GLN A 313 -13.57 -3.59 -14.78
CA GLN A 313 -14.36 -3.85 -15.98
C GLN A 313 -15.05 -5.21 -15.98
N LYS A 314 -14.62 -6.12 -15.14
CA LYS A 314 -15.23 -7.44 -14.97
C LYS A 314 -16.11 -7.43 -13.74
N GLU A 315 -17.19 -8.19 -13.78
CA GLU A 315 -18.14 -8.30 -12.68
C GLU A 315 -17.43 -8.53 -11.34
N ILE A 316 -17.91 -7.79 -10.36
CA ILE A 316 -17.55 -7.99 -8.95
C ILE A 316 -18.49 -9.09 -8.48
N LEU A 317 -17.94 -10.24 -8.21
CA LEU A 317 -18.68 -11.41 -7.74
C LEU A 317 -19.46 -11.12 -6.46
#